data_23516ab8b6433be6044fa699ddfa8565
#
_entry.id   23516ab8b6433be6044fa699ddfa8565
#
_cell.length_a   1.000
_cell.length_b   1.000
_cell.length_c   1.000
_cell.angle_alpha   90.00
_cell.angle_beta   90.00
_cell.angle_gamma   90.00
#
_symmetry.space_group_name_H-M   'P 1'
#
loop_
_entity.id
_entity.type
_entity.pdbx_description
1 polymer ?
#
loop_
_entity_poly.entity_id
_entity_poly.type
_entity_poly.pdbx_seq_one_letter_code
_entity_poly.pdbx_strand_id
1 'polypeptide(L)'
;MWTRRKFLGRVGSGVGVAATLGAGGVERVLAAGQAVRGRSPLEVAADEDYWREIQQAFTVDRNTINLNNGTMQPSLRIVQDAMRRHYEFSANAGIHTTDYFSHDLELVRRRLAAHAGCAPEELALTRGGSEAGQIALMGIDLKPGDEVLTTDYDYPRFLSSLRQRELREGIVLRKIALPPPPVPFDVFYSRIEQAITPKTRVLLVCLMTHWTGQMAPIKRLAVLARSRGLQFVVDGAHGFMHIPINVTEYDCDYFIGSLHKWLMAPPGNGFLYVRKERIPSLWPLTPAGEDLKADIRKFEDVGTRTQANRVVMAEALTFNEGIGIERKSARLRYLKDRWANRLKTNPRVTFLTSLDPAESCAIATINIAGVDMPKMAATLHDEYGIVVTHMKHERFEGFRIVPNIHMTIQEIDYFSGVMDTVIRKSAT
;
A
#
# COMPACT_ATOMS: atom_id res chain seq x y z
N MET A 1 0.43 32.69 -37.88
CA MET A 1 -0.54 31.68 -37.45
C MET A 1 0.22 30.43 -36.98
N TRP A 2 0.13 30.11 -35.70
CA TRP A 2 0.76 28.91 -35.15
C TRP A 2 -0.13 27.71 -35.48
N THR A 3 0.38 26.70 -36.19
CA THR A 3 -0.38 25.48 -36.45
C THR A 3 -0.17 24.47 -35.31
N ARG A 4 -1.22 23.71 -35.00
CA ARG A 4 -1.24 22.65 -33.99
C ARG A 4 0.00 21.71 -34.07
N ARG A 5 0.46 21.45 -35.28
CA ARG A 5 1.62 20.62 -35.58
C ARG A 5 2.98 21.23 -35.13
N LYS A 6 3.12 22.58 -35.24
CA LYS A 6 4.33 23.30 -34.79
C LYS A 6 4.39 23.45 -33.27
N PHE A 7 3.22 23.52 -32.59
CA PHE A 7 3.12 23.55 -31.15
C PHE A 7 3.47 22.17 -30.58
N LEU A 8 2.88 21.10 -31.08
CA LEU A 8 3.17 19.73 -30.64
C LEU A 8 4.62 19.29 -30.93
N GLY A 9 5.20 19.72 -32.04
CA GLY A 9 6.62 19.45 -32.33
C GLY A 9 7.60 20.12 -31.37
N ARG A 10 7.25 21.26 -30.79
CA ARG A 10 8.09 21.93 -29.77
C ARG A 10 7.83 21.43 -28.35
N VAL A 11 6.62 21.00 -28.04
CA VAL A 11 6.30 20.35 -26.76
C VAL A 11 6.89 18.95 -26.74
N GLY A 12 6.84 18.21 -27.85
CA GLY A 12 7.49 16.90 -27.99
C GLY A 12 9.02 16.95 -27.86
N SER A 13 9.67 18.05 -28.35
CA SER A 13 11.10 18.26 -28.14
C SER A 13 11.44 18.74 -26.73
N GLY A 14 10.50 19.39 -26.03
CA GLY A 14 10.63 19.78 -24.63
C GLY A 14 10.59 18.56 -23.69
N VAL A 15 9.80 17.55 -23.99
CA VAL A 15 9.79 16.28 -23.24
C VAL A 15 11.11 15.53 -23.39
N GLY A 16 11.73 15.56 -24.59
CA GLY A 16 13.05 14.97 -24.83
C GLY A 16 14.20 15.67 -24.06
N VAL A 17 14.12 16.99 -23.85
CA VAL A 17 15.16 17.77 -23.12
C VAL A 17 14.90 17.75 -21.61
N ALA A 18 13.66 17.67 -21.15
CA ALA A 18 13.35 17.48 -19.73
C ALA A 18 13.72 16.08 -19.21
N ALA A 19 13.70 15.07 -20.07
CA ALA A 19 14.20 13.73 -19.75
C ALA A 19 15.71 13.73 -19.39
N THR A 20 16.49 14.67 -19.92
CA THR A 20 17.94 14.70 -19.68
C THR A 20 18.36 15.38 -18.37
N LEU A 21 17.55 16.24 -17.76
CA LEU A 21 17.90 16.93 -16.50
C LEU A 21 17.41 16.21 -15.24
N GLY A 22 16.42 15.30 -15.36
CA GLY A 22 15.95 14.43 -14.26
C GLY A 22 16.34 12.95 -14.41
N ALA A 23 16.92 12.60 -15.54
CA ALA A 23 17.18 11.22 -15.99
C ALA A 23 18.24 10.47 -15.16
N GLY A 24 19.16 11.18 -14.50
CA GLY A 24 20.27 10.54 -13.78
C GLY A 24 19.85 9.56 -12.67
N GLY A 25 18.68 9.73 -12.07
CA GLY A 25 18.18 8.86 -11.00
C GLY A 25 17.55 7.57 -11.50
N VAL A 26 16.67 7.63 -12.51
CA VAL A 26 16.00 6.46 -13.09
C VAL A 26 16.95 5.64 -13.96
N GLU A 27 17.78 6.30 -14.75
CA GLU A 27 18.81 5.62 -15.56
C GLU A 27 19.74 4.77 -14.69
N ARG A 28 20.14 5.27 -13.53
CA ARG A 28 20.94 4.50 -12.55
C ARG A 28 20.18 3.28 -12.05
N VAL A 29 18.90 3.42 -11.70
CA VAL A 29 18.07 2.29 -11.24
C VAL A 29 17.93 1.24 -12.33
N LEU A 30 17.68 1.66 -13.57
CA LEU A 30 17.59 0.76 -14.71
C LEU A 30 18.92 0.08 -15.01
N ALA A 31 20.04 0.81 -14.97
CA ALA A 31 21.38 0.26 -15.16
C ALA A 31 21.74 -0.73 -14.04
N ALA A 32 21.48 -0.39 -12.79
CA ALA A 32 21.65 -1.28 -11.64
C ALA A 32 20.83 -2.55 -11.80
N GLY A 33 19.55 -2.42 -12.23
CA GLY A 33 18.66 -3.54 -12.49
C GLY A 33 19.18 -4.49 -13.59
N GLN A 34 19.81 -3.92 -14.64
CA GLN A 34 20.47 -4.71 -15.70
C GLN A 34 21.73 -5.43 -15.18
N ALA A 35 22.53 -4.77 -14.35
CA ALA A 35 23.75 -5.36 -13.79
C ALA A 35 23.49 -6.61 -12.92
N VAL A 36 22.31 -6.70 -12.30
CA VAL A 36 21.91 -7.87 -11.48
C VAL A 36 20.97 -8.83 -12.23
N ARG A 37 20.84 -8.68 -13.56
CA ARG A 37 19.98 -9.55 -14.36
C ARG A 37 20.44 -11.01 -14.27
N GLY A 38 19.49 -11.91 -14.01
CA GLY A 38 19.75 -13.34 -13.85
C GLY A 38 20.17 -13.78 -12.45
N ARG A 39 20.44 -12.84 -11.53
CA ARG A 39 20.66 -13.16 -10.11
C ARG A 39 19.34 -13.36 -9.39
N SER A 40 19.32 -14.25 -8.40
CA SER A 40 18.12 -14.49 -7.60
C SER A 40 17.74 -13.27 -6.76
N PRO A 41 16.45 -13.05 -6.47
CA PRO A 41 16.01 -11.96 -5.58
C PRO A 41 16.68 -11.96 -4.20
N LEU A 42 16.98 -13.14 -3.64
CA LEU A 42 17.63 -13.29 -2.33
C LEU A 42 19.10 -12.86 -2.38
N GLU A 43 19.85 -13.23 -3.43
CA GLU A 43 21.23 -12.76 -3.62
C GLU A 43 21.30 -11.24 -3.77
N VAL A 44 20.36 -10.65 -4.54
CA VAL A 44 20.29 -9.20 -4.74
C VAL A 44 19.85 -8.50 -3.45
N ALA A 45 19.01 -9.13 -2.63
CA ALA A 45 18.54 -8.53 -1.38
C ALA A 45 19.69 -8.16 -0.41
N ALA A 46 20.80 -8.89 -0.42
CA ALA A 46 21.98 -8.64 0.42
C ALA A 46 23.09 -7.83 -0.28
N ASP A 47 22.91 -7.46 -1.54
CA ASP A 47 23.91 -6.72 -2.33
C ASP A 47 23.84 -5.21 -2.05
N GLU A 48 24.66 -4.74 -1.11
CA GLU A 48 24.64 -3.34 -0.68
C GLU A 48 25.11 -2.37 -1.78
N ASP A 49 25.95 -2.82 -2.73
CA ASP A 49 26.37 -1.97 -3.84
C ASP A 49 25.20 -1.68 -4.79
N TYR A 50 24.39 -2.70 -5.08
CA TYR A 50 23.13 -2.54 -5.82
C TYR A 50 22.16 -1.59 -5.08
N TRP A 51 21.91 -1.82 -3.78
CA TRP A 51 20.94 -1.00 -3.04
C TRP A 51 21.43 0.43 -2.80
N ARG A 52 22.73 0.68 -2.77
CA ARG A 52 23.29 2.03 -2.71
C ARG A 52 22.89 2.86 -3.94
N GLU A 53 22.88 2.26 -5.14
CA GLU A 53 22.39 2.94 -6.34
C GLU A 53 20.88 3.25 -6.25
N ILE A 54 20.07 2.31 -5.73
CA ILE A 54 18.63 2.52 -5.51
C ILE A 54 18.38 3.65 -4.50
N GLN A 55 19.16 3.71 -3.43
CA GLN A 55 19.03 4.74 -2.39
C GLN A 55 19.27 6.17 -2.92
N GLN A 56 20.05 6.36 -3.98
CA GLN A 56 20.26 7.66 -4.62
C GLN A 56 18.99 8.26 -5.23
N ALA A 57 17.96 7.46 -5.50
CA ALA A 57 16.67 7.94 -6.01
C ALA A 57 15.83 8.69 -4.96
N PHE A 58 16.24 8.66 -3.69
CA PHE A 58 15.51 9.28 -2.58
C PHE A 58 16.17 10.56 -2.07
N THR A 59 15.34 11.50 -1.62
CA THR A 59 15.74 12.62 -0.77
C THR A 59 15.09 12.38 0.59
N VAL A 60 15.85 11.84 1.55
CA VAL A 60 15.38 11.57 2.90
C VAL A 60 16.16 12.37 3.92
N ASP A 61 15.49 12.74 5.01
CA ASP A 61 16.18 13.29 6.18
C ASP A 61 16.99 12.17 6.84
N ARG A 62 18.30 12.35 6.93
CA ARG A 62 19.24 11.40 7.54
C ARG A 62 19.51 11.68 9.02
N ASN A 63 18.95 12.77 9.57
CA ASN A 63 19.04 13.04 11.01
C ASN A 63 18.12 12.11 11.82
N THR A 64 17.15 11.48 11.16
CA THR A 64 16.17 10.62 11.79
C THR A 64 16.10 9.26 11.08
N ILE A 65 16.18 8.19 11.83
CA ILE A 65 15.95 6.83 11.34
C ILE A 65 14.44 6.54 11.40
N ASN A 66 13.76 6.73 10.28
CA ASN A 66 12.32 6.52 10.20
C ASN A 66 11.97 5.05 9.95
N LEU A 67 11.50 4.36 10.97
CA LEU A 67 10.96 2.98 10.91
C LEU A 67 9.43 2.94 10.92
N ASN A 68 8.76 4.04 10.56
CA ASN A 68 7.31 4.12 10.35
C ASN A 68 6.93 4.23 8.86
N ASN A 69 7.65 3.55 7.99
CA ASN A 69 7.39 3.60 6.55
C ASN A 69 6.08 2.92 6.11
N GLY A 70 5.37 2.23 7.00
CA GLY A 70 4.05 1.65 6.71
C GLY A 70 2.92 2.66 6.61
N THR A 71 3.08 3.86 7.18
CA THR A 71 2.06 4.92 7.12
C THR A 71 2.15 5.69 5.81
N MET A 72 3.33 6.20 5.50
CA MET A 72 3.64 6.95 4.28
C MET A 72 5.12 6.74 3.94
N GLN A 73 5.43 6.64 2.66
CA GLN A 73 6.79 6.48 2.18
C GLN A 73 7.38 7.82 1.76
N PRO A 74 8.72 8.01 1.87
CA PRO A 74 9.39 9.12 1.20
C PRO A 74 9.13 9.06 -0.31
N SER A 75 8.80 10.21 -0.90
CA SER A 75 8.60 10.30 -2.34
C SER A 75 9.95 10.29 -3.06
N LEU A 76 10.00 9.63 -4.21
CA LEU A 76 11.16 9.59 -5.08
C LEU A 76 11.49 10.99 -5.63
N ARG A 77 12.77 11.30 -5.83
CA ARG A 77 13.21 12.59 -6.41
C ARG A 77 12.58 12.84 -7.78
N ILE A 78 12.56 11.82 -8.64
CA ILE A 78 11.96 11.93 -9.97
C ILE A 78 10.45 12.24 -9.90
N VAL A 79 9.74 11.68 -8.92
CA VAL A 79 8.31 11.96 -8.68
C VAL A 79 8.11 13.41 -8.22
N GLN A 80 8.97 13.90 -7.30
CA GLN A 80 8.91 15.30 -6.83
C GLN A 80 9.17 16.30 -7.97
N ASP A 81 10.14 16.02 -8.82
CA ASP A 81 10.48 16.88 -9.97
C ASP A 81 9.39 16.85 -11.04
N ALA A 82 8.79 15.70 -11.30
CA ALA A 82 7.65 15.58 -12.20
C ALA A 82 6.42 16.33 -11.66
N MET A 83 6.15 16.24 -10.35
CA MET A 83 5.07 17.02 -9.73
C MET A 83 5.22 18.51 -9.98
N ARG A 84 6.41 19.08 -9.72
CA ARG A 84 6.66 20.51 -9.97
C ARG A 84 6.37 20.89 -11.41
N ARG A 85 6.91 20.15 -12.39
CA ARG A 85 6.70 20.40 -13.82
C ARG A 85 5.22 20.33 -14.22
N HIS A 86 4.51 19.32 -13.74
CA HIS A 86 3.10 19.14 -14.09
C HIS A 86 2.19 20.17 -13.42
N TYR A 87 2.50 20.64 -12.21
CA TYR A 87 1.78 21.74 -11.59
C TYR A 87 2.02 23.07 -12.32
N GLU A 88 3.26 23.37 -12.70
CA GLU A 88 3.59 24.56 -13.53
C GLU A 88 2.87 24.49 -14.88
N PHE A 89 2.90 23.35 -15.54
CA PHE A 89 2.16 23.14 -16.79
C PHE A 89 0.66 23.38 -16.60
N SER A 90 0.07 22.82 -15.56
CA SER A 90 -1.36 22.96 -15.25
C SER A 90 -1.73 24.44 -15.01
N ALA A 91 -0.90 25.18 -14.30
CA ALA A 91 -1.12 26.60 -14.05
C ALA A 91 -1.07 27.45 -15.33
N ASN A 92 -0.22 27.09 -16.28
CA ASN A 92 -0.04 27.83 -17.52
C ASN A 92 -0.99 27.44 -18.65
N ALA A 93 -1.40 26.17 -18.74
CA ALA A 93 -2.20 25.63 -19.84
C ALA A 93 -3.72 25.64 -19.57
N GLY A 94 -4.17 25.85 -18.34
CA GLY A 94 -5.58 25.93 -17.97
C GLY A 94 -6.36 24.69 -18.39
N ILE A 95 -7.49 24.86 -19.08
CA ILE A 95 -8.40 23.78 -19.47
C ILE A 95 -7.75 22.71 -20.37
N HIS A 96 -6.74 23.07 -21.13
CA HIS A 96 -6.05 22.12 -22.01
C HIS A 96 -5.31 21.01 -21.26
N THR A 97 -5.12 21.16 -19.94
CA THR A 97 -4.48 20.13 -19.10
C THR A 97 -5.30 18.85 -19.01
N THR A 98 -6.62 18.94 -19.04
CA THR A 98 -7.50 17.77 -18.94
C THR A 98 -7.31 16.86 -20.16
N ASP A 99 -7.35 17.40 -21.37
CA ASP A 99 -7.15 16.62 -22.59
C ASP A 99 -5.72 16.09 -22.72
N TYR A 100 -4.73 16.91 -22.29
CA TYR A 100 -3.33 16.53 -22.34
C TYR A 100 -3.02 15.34 -21.45
N PHE A 101 -3.49 15.35 -20.20
CA PHE A 101 -3.19 14.29 -19.23
C PHE A 101 -4.10 13.06 -19.36
N SER A 102 -5.21 13.12 -20.08
CA SER A 102 -6.14 11.99 -20.20
C SER A 102 -5.47 10.75 -20.80
N HIS A 103 -4.66 10.93 -21.85
CA HIS A 103 -3.90 9.84 -22.46
C HIS A 103 -2.88 9.23 -21.49
N ASP A 104 -2.12 10.05 -20.77
CA ASP A 104 -1.10 9.60 -19.82
C ASP A 104 -1.73 8.84 -18.66
N LEU A 105 -2.91 9.26 -18.21
CA LEU A 105 -3.65 8.54 -17.17
C LEU A 105 -4.11 7.15 -17.60
N GLU A 106 -4.47 6.97 -18.85
CA GLU A 106 -4.81 5.64 -19.39
C GLU A 106 -3.56 4.73 -19.47
N LEU A 107 -2.40 5.29 -19.79
CA LEU A 107 -1.14 4.53 -19.72
C LEU A 107 -0.80 4.13 -18.28
N VAL A 108 -0.99 5.03 -17.32
CA VAL A 108 -0.83 4.72 -15.88
C VAL A 108 -1.79 3.62 -15.45
N ARG A 109 -3.08 3.69 -15.84
CA ARG A 109 -4.08 2.65 -15.54
C ARG A 109 -3.64 1.28 -16.06
N ARG A 110 -3.20 1.19 -17.32
CA ARG A 110 -2.73 -0.07 -17.92
C ARG A 110 -1.55 -0.67 -17.16
N ARG A 111 -0.58 0.16 -16.76
CA ARG A 111 0.58 -0.30 -15.99
C ARG A 111 0.19 -0.75 -14.59
N LEU A 112 -0.67 -0.01 -13.88
CA LEU A 112 -1.20 -0.41 -12.58
C LEU A 112 -1.97 -1.73 -12.66
N ALA A 113 -2.83 -1.88 -13.67
CA ALA A 113 -3.60 -3.09 -13.91
C ALA A 113 -2.69 -4.30 -14.18
N ALA A 114 -1.63 -4.13 -14.99
CA ALA A 114 -0.64 -5.18 -15.22
C ALA A 114 0.05 -5.62 -13.91
N HIS A 115 0.41 -4.69 -13.03
CA HIS A 115 0.98 -5.01 -11.72
C HIS A 115 -0.04 -5.59 -10.73
N ALA A 116 -1.31 -5.25 -10.87
CA ALA A 116 -2.37 -5.84 -10.05
C ALA A 116 -2.81 -7.23 -10.57
N GLY A 117 -2.50 -7.56 -11.83
CA GLY A 117 -2.93 -8.80 -12.47
C GLY A 117 -4.40 -8.78 -12.89
N CYS A 118 -4.89 -7.65 -13.45
CA CYS A 118 -6.27 -7.49 -13.94
C CYS A 118 -6.32 -6.72 -15.27
N ALA A 119 -7.51 -6.61 -15.86
CA ALA A 119 -7.73 -5.78 -17.02
C ALA A 119 -7.81 -4.28 -16.63
N PRO A 120 -7.35 -3.34 -17.50
CA PRO A 120 -7.47 -1.91 -17.23
C PRO A 120 -8.93 -1.45 -17.03
N GLU A 121 -9.87 -2.10 -17.66
CA GLU A 121 -11.32 -1.84 -17.59
C GLU A 121 -11.92 -2.25 -16.23
N GLU A 122 -11.15 -2.88 -15.37
CA GLU A 122 -11.53 -3.28 -14.00
C GLU A 122 -10.86 -2.43 -12.91
N LEU A 123 -10.04 -1.41 -13.30
CA LEU A 123 -9.25 -0.63 -12.36
C LEU A 123 -9.58 0.86 -12.45
N ALA A 124 -10.20 1.40 -11.39
CA ALA A 124 -10.44 2.83 -11.22
C ALA A 124 -9.29 3.52 -10.47
N LEU A 125 -8.86 4.70 -10.93
CA LEU A 125 -7.88 5.54 -10.26
C LEU A 125 -8.57 6.43 -9.22
N THR A 126 -8.23 6.25 -7.94
CA THR A 126 -8.84 6.95 -6.82
C THR A 126 -7.86 7.92 -6.13
N ARG A 127 -8.37 8.77 -5.22
CA ARG A 127 -7.56 9.70 -4.42
C ARG A 127 -6.84 9.04 -3.24
N GLY A 128 -6.87 7.71 -3.17
CA GLY A 128 -6.20 6.90 -2.15
C GLY A 128 -6.97 5.63 -1.82
N GLY A 129 -6.35 4.73 -1.07
CA GLY A 129 -7.01 3.50 -0.62
C GLY A 129 -8.26 3.75 0.22
N SER A 130 -8.33 4.85 0.97
CA SER A 130 -9.54 5.19 1.74
C SER A 130 -10.74 5.48 0.85
N GLU A 131 -10.56 6.24 -0.23
CA GLU A 131 -11.65 6.48 -1.19
C GLU A 131 -12.01 5.19 -1.93
N ALA A 132 -11.02 4.41 -2.38
CA ALA A 132 -11.26 3.12 -3.02
C ALA A 132 -12.13 2.19 -2.16
N GLY A 133 -11.79 2.08 -0.87
CA GLY A 133 -12.59 1.29 0.07
C GLY A 133 -13.96 1.89 0.35
N GLN A 134 -14.09 3.21 0.42
CA GLN A 134 -15.39 3.85 0.56
C GLN A 134 -16.28 3.62 -0.65
N ILE A 135 -15.75 3.70 -1.89
CA ILE A 135 -16.51 3.36 -3.09
C ILE A 135 -17.04 1.92 -2.99
N ALA A 136 -16.19 0.96 -2.66
CA ALA A 136 -16.63 -0.43 -2.52
C ALA A 136 -17.66 -0.59 -1.40
N LEU A 137 -17.32 -0.17 -0.18
CA LEU A 137 -18.13 -0.43 1.02
C LEU A 137 -19.43 0.38 1.07
N MET A 138 -19.48 1.57 0.50
CA MET A 138 -20.69 2.39 0.44
C MET A 138 -21.53 2.09 -0.80
N GLY A 139 -20.90 1.61 -1.88
CA GLY A 139 -21.54 1.39 -3.16
C GLY A 139 -22.16 -0.01 -3.33
N ILE A 140 -21.78 -1.01 -2.54
CA ILE A 140 -22.42 -2.33 -2.55
C ILE A 140 -23.88 -2.19 -2.08
N ASP A 141 -24.82 -2.64 -2.91
CA ASP A 141 -26.24 -2.61 -2.59
C ASP A 141 -26.58 -3.65 -1.51
N LEU A 142 -27.01 -3.18 -0.34
CA LEU A 142 -27.36 -3.98 0.83
C LEU A 142 -28.71 -3.52 1.39
N LYS A 143 -29.46 -4.46 1.97
CA LYS A 143 -30.75 -4.21 2.60
C LYS A 143 -30.60 -4.13 4.12
N PRO A 144 -31.56 -3.49 4.85
CA PRO A 144 -31.61 -3.58 6.29
C PRO A 144 -31.55 -5.02 6.79
N GLY A 145 -30.66 -5.30 7.73
CA GLY A 145 -30.40 -6.62 8.28
C GLY A 145 -29.38 -7.48 7.53
N ASP A 146 -28.92 -7.08 6.33
CA ASP A 146 -27.78 -7.72 5.67
C ASP A 146 -26.51 -7.49 6.48
N GLU A 147 -25.66 -8.51 6.59
CA GLU A 147 -24.43 -8.46 7.38
C GLU A 147 -23.20 -8.25 6.51
N VAL A 148 -22.31 -7.36 6.95
CA VAL A 148 -20.93 -7.24 6.48
C VAL A 148 -20.01 -7.82 7.55
N LEU A 149 -19.39 -8.97 7.23
CA LEU A 149 -18.46 -9.66 8.10
C LEU A 149 -17.05 -9.11 7.90
N THR A 150 -16.39 -8.78 9.00
CA THR A 150 -15.01 -8.27 9.02
C THR A 150 -14.33 -8.62 10.35
N THR A 151 -13.06 -8.29 10.49
CA THR A 151 -12.31 -8.51 11.73
C THR A 151 -12.04 -7.18 12.46
N ASP A 152 -11.69 -7.27 13.72
CA ASP A 152 -11.21 -6.12 14.50
C ASP A 152 -9.76 -5.70 14.18
N TYR A 153 -9.08 -6.46 13.30
CA TYR A 153 -7.77 -6.09 12.75
C TYR A 153 -7.86 -5.35 11.41
N ASP A 154 -9.06 -5.22 10.84
CA ASP A 154 -9.28 -4.47 9.63
C ASP A 154 -9.16 -2.95 9.87
N TYR A 155 -9.00 -2.19 8.78
CA TYR A 155 -8.65 -0.78 8.87
C TYR A 155 -9.77 0.06 9.50
N PRO A 156 -9.50 0.86 10.56
CA PRO A 156 -10.55 1.55 11.32
C PRO A 156 -11.44 2.48 10.50
N ARG A 157 -10.92 3.10 9.41
CA ARG A 157 -11.75 3.97 8.55
C ARG A 157 -12.79 3.19 7.76
N PHE A 158 -12.49 1.94 7.38
CA PHE A 158 -13.48 1.08 6.73
C PHE A 158 -14.54 0.62 7.72
N LEU A 159 -14.14 0.29 8.94
CA LEU A 159 -15.08 0.00 10.02
C LEU A 159 -15.99 1.20 10.33
N SER A 160 -15.46 2.42 10.30
CA SER A 160 -16.25 3.65 10.46
C SER A 160 -17.27 3.85 9.32
N SER A 161 -16.88 3.55 8.06
CA SER A 161 -17.80 3.62 6.92
C SER A 161 -18.94 2.62 7.05
N LEU A 162 -18.64 1.39 7.45
CA LEU A 162 -19.66 0.35 7.71
C LEU A 162 -20.54 0.69 8.91
N ARG A 163 -19.97 1.28 9.98
CA ARG A 163 -20.76 1.78 11.11
C ARG A 163 -21.71 2.90 10.69
N GLN A 164 -21.29 3.79 9.78
CA GLN A 164 -22.19 4.80 9.22
C GLN A 164 -23.36 4.19 8.47
N ARG A 165 -23.13 3.14 7.66
CA ARG A 165 -24.18 2.41 6.95
C ARG A 165 -25.13 1.70 7.92
N GLU A 166 -24.59 1.10 8.98
CA GLU A 166 -25.40 0.47 10.03
C GLU A 166 -26.39 1.48 10.63
N LEU A 167 -25.93 2.71 10.93
CA LEU A 167 -26.77 3.77 11.50
C LEU A 167 -27.79 4.35 10.51
N ARG A 168 -27.43 4.45 9.21
CA ARG A 168 -28.27 5.09 8.19
C ARG A 168 -29.18 4.11 7.46
N GLU A 169 -28.71 2.91 7.20
CA GLU A 169 -29.31 1.95 6.27
C GLU A 169 -29.80 0.68 6.98
N GLY A 170 -29.44 0.52 8.25
CA GLY A 170 -29.87 -0.65 9.04
C GLY A 170 -29.17 -1.96 8.68
N ILE A 171 -28.03 -1.91 7.98
CA ILE A 171 -27.17 -3.09 7.82
C ILE A 171 -26.55 -3.48 9.17
N VAL A 172 -25.95 -4.64 9.25
CA VAL A 172 -25.26 -5.13 10.46
C VAL A 172 -23.77 -5.23 10.22
N LEU A 173 -22.99 -4.45 10.94
CA LEU A 173 -21.53 -4.59 10.99
C LEU A 173 -21.14 -5.75 11.94
N ARG A 174 -20.88 -6.92 11.38
CA ARG A 174 -20.44 -8.09 12.11
C ARG A 174 -18.91 -8.12 12.23
N LYS A 175 -18.39 -7.44 13.25
CA LYS A 175 -16.95 -7.39 13.54
C LYS A 175 -16.58 -8.52 14.50
N ILE A 176 -15.77 -9.47 14.05
CA ILE A 176 -15.28 -10.56 14.90
C ILE A 176 -13.94 -10.25 15.53
N ALA A 177 -13.73 -10.76 16.74
CA ALA A 177 -12.48 -10.70 17.45
C ALA A 177 -11.55 -11.85 17.01
N LEU A 178 -10.35 -11.48 16.51
CA LEU A 178 -9.28 -12.44 16.30
C LEU A 178 -8.48 -12.65 17.61
N PRO A 179 -7.82 -13.80 17.80
CA PRO A 179 -6.90 -14.00 18.92
C PRO A 179 -5.75 -12.97 18.91
N PRO A 180 -5.05 -12.78 20.05
CA PRO A 180 -3.80 -12.01 20.01
C PRO A 180 -2.84 -12.51 18.94
N PRO A 181 -2.15 -11.60 18.22
CA PRO A 181 -1.25 -11.97 17.13
C PRO A 181 0.06 -12.63 17.67
N PRO A 182 0.74 -13.44 16.85
CA PRO A 182 0.42 -13.82 15.48
C PRO A 182 -0.73 -14.83 15.43
N VAL A 183 -1.62 -14.66 14.43
CA VAL A 183 -2.80 -15.53 14.25
C VAL A 183 -2.52 -16.56 13.16
N PRO A 184 -2.43 -17.86 13.49
CA PRO A 184 -2.23 -18.90 12.47
C PRO A 184 -3.33 -18.85 11.39
N PHE A 185 -3.00 -19.16 10.14
CA PHE A 185 -3.93 -19.11 9.01
C PHE A 185 -5.18 -19.98 9.21
N ASP A 186 -5.02 -21.16 9.82
CA ASP A 186 -6.16 -22.05 10.11
C ASP A 186 -7.11 -21.48 11.15
N VAL A 187 -6.54 -20.79 12.17
CA VAL A 187 -7.33 -20.12 13.19
C VAL A 187 -8.06 -18.92 12.59
N PHE A 188 -7.38 -18.14 11.75
CA PHE A 188 -7.98 -17.01 11.03
C PHE A 188 -9.16 -17.49 10.16
N TYR A 189 -8.92 -18.50 9.34
CA TYR A 189 -9.93 -19.10 8.48
C TYR A 189 -11.15 -19.61 9.28
N SER A 190 -10.91 -20.42 10.31
CA SER A 190 -11.98 -21.00 11.14
C SER A 190 -12.83 -19.94 11.83
N ARG A 191 -12.22 -18.83 12.29
CA ARG A 191 -12.96 -17.73 12.92
C ARG A 191 -13.89 -17.03 11.92
N ILE A 192 -13.43 -16.80 10.69
CA ILE A 192 -14.28 -16.25 9.61
C ILE A 192 -15.40 -17.23 9.27
N GLU A 193 -15.08 -18.49 9.03
CA GLU A 193 -16.06 -19.51 8.62
C GLU A 193 -17.19 -19.66 9.64
N GLN A 194 -16.86 -19.75 10.93
CA GLN A 194 -17.83 -19.87 12.03
C GLN A 194 -18.71 -18.63 12.21
N ALA A 195 -18.23 -17.47 11.76
CA ALA A 195 -18.97 -16.23 11.88
C ALA A 195 -19.95 -15.95 10.74
N ILE A 196 -19.87 -16.67 9.62
CA ILE A 196 -20.80 -16.52 8.52
C ILE A 196 -22.20 -16.98 8.92
N THR A 197 -23.20 -16.16 8.64
CA THR A 197 -24.63 -16.48 8.85
C THR A 197 -25.40 -16.46 7.52
N PRO A 198 -26.66 -16.91 7.49
CA PRO A 198 -27.51 -16.76 6.30
C PRO A 198 -27.77 -15.31 5.87
N LYS A 199 -27.49 -14.33 6.74
CA LYS A 199 -27.63 -12.89 6.46
C LYS A 199 -26.35 -12.24 5.96
N THR A 200 -25.19 -12.91 6.06
CA THR A 200 -23.92 -12.39 5.58
C THR A 200 -23.97 -12.23 4.06
N ARG A 201 -23.58 -11.04 3.57
CA ARG A 201 -23.55 -10.71 2.14
C ARG A 201 -22.15 -10.32 1.67
N VAL A 202 -21.37 -9.71 2.56
CA VAL A 202 -20.03 -9.20 2.25
C VAL A 202 -19.04 -9.71 3.28
N LEU A 203 -17.87 -10.14 2.79
CA LEU A 203 -16.69 -10.40 3.60
C LEU A 203 -15.64 -9.34 3.27
N LEU A 204 -15.20 -8.55 4.27
CA LEU A 204 -14.09 -7.61 4.17
C LEU A 204 -12.90 -8.13 4.98
N VAL A 205 -11.71 -8.21 4.36
CA VAL A 205 -10.48 -8.63 5.04
C VAL A 205 -9.28 -7.87 4.49
N CYS A 206 -8.39 -7.40 5.39
CA CYS A 206 -7.07 -6.94 5.00
C CYS A 206 -6.20 -8.09 4.45
N LEU A 207 -5.57 -7.90 3.29
CA LEU A 207 -4.52 -8.80 2.79
C LEU A 207 -3.34 -8.86 3.77
N MET A 208 -2.96 -7.70 4.29
CA MET A 208 -1.89 -7.55 5.29
C MET A 208 -2.32 -6.50 6.32
N THR A 209 -2.45 -6.90 7.58
CA THR A 209 -2.91 -5.98 8.62
C THR A 209 -1.89 -4.88 8.90
N HIS A 210 -2.38 -3.67 9.03
CA HIS A 210 -1.55 -2.51 9.40
C HIS A 210 -1.03 -2.58 10.84
N TRP A 211 -1.63 -3.39 11.69
CA TRP A 211 -1.22 -3.57 13.09
C TRP A 211 0.10 -4.31 13.22
N THR A 212 0.22 -5.43 12.54
CA THR A 212 1.34 -6.36 12.73
C THR A 212 2.05 -6.75 11.45
N GLY A 213 1.50 -6.41 10.27
CA GLY A 213 2.05 -6.84 8.99
C GLY A 213 1.80 -8.31 8.68
N GLN A 214 0.99 -9.00 9.50
CA GLN A 214 0.61 -10.38 9.21
C GLN A 214 -0.38 -10.43 8.04
N MET A 215 -0.15 -11.36 7.11
CA MET A 215 -1.03 -11.63 5.98
C MET A 215 -2.22 -12.48 6.40
N ALA A 216 -3.34 -12.34 5.68
CA ALA A 216 -4.50 -13.21 5.77
C ALA A 216 -4.46 -14.29 4.68
N PRO A 217 -5.10 -15.46 4.88
CA PRO A 217 -5.16 -16.54 3.90
C PRO A 217 -6.17 -16.26 2.78
N ILE A 218 -5.95 -15.19 1.99
CA ILE A 218 -6.92 -14.61 1.03
C ILE A 218 -7.46 -15.64 0.04
N LYS A 219 -6.59 -16.47 -0.57
CA LYS A 219 -7.05 -17.48 -1.55
C LYS A 219 -8.03 -18.50 -0.91
N ARG A 220 -7.80 -18.90 0.34
CA ARG A 220 -8.70 -19.80 1.07
C ARG A 220 -10.02 -19.12 1.42
N LEU A 221 -9.96 -17.85 1.84
CA LEU A 221 -11.13 -17.03 2.15
C LEU A 221 -11.96 -16.73 0.90
N ALA A 222 -11.34 -16.57 -0.26
CA ALA A 222 -12.04 -16.40 -1.53
C ALA A 222 -12.88 -17.65 -1.89
N VAL A 223 -12.31 -18.84 -1.76
CA VAL A 223 -13.06 -20.10 -1.95
C VAL A 223 -14.25 -20.18 -0.99
N LEU A 224 -14.06 -19.83 0.28
CA LEU A 224 -15.13 -19.79 1.27
C LEU A 224 -16.21 -18.75 0.89
N ALA A 225 -15.82 -17.52 0.56
CA ALA A 225 -16.74 -16.45 0.17
C ALA A 225 -17.57 -16.89 -1.05
N ARG A 226 -16.91 -17.46 -2.07
CA ARG A 226 -17.57 -17.94 -3.28
C ARG A 226 -18.57 -19.06 -2.99
N SER A 227 -18.20 -20.05 -2.16
CA SER A 227 -19.08 -21.17 -1.77
C SER A 227 -20.31 -20.72 -0.97
N ARG A 228 -20.25 -19.57 -0.34
CA ARG A 228 -21.32 -18.97 0.46
C ARG A 228 -22.08 -17.85 -0.27
N GLY A 229 -21.71 -17.54 -1.53
CA GLY A 229 -22.32 -16.48 -2.33
C GLY A 229 -22.06 -15.06 -1.79
N LEU A 230 -20.96 -14.86 -1.04
CA LEU A 230 -20.57 -13.57 -0.49
C LEU A 230 -19.82 -12.74 -1.53
N GLN A 231 -20.00 -11.42 -1.49
CA GLN A 231 -19.09 -10.49 -2.15
C GLN A 231 -17.82 -10.36 -1.30
N PHE A 232 -16.64 -10.47 -1.94
CA PHE A 232 -15.37 -10.48 -1.23
C PHE A 232 -14.56 -9.20 -1.52
N VAL A 233 -14.36 -8.39 -0.48
CA VAL A 233 -13.58 -7.14 -0.50
C VAL A 233 -12.25 -7.39 0.17
N VAL A 234 -11.14 -7.14 -0.55
CA VAL A 234 -9.78 -7.27 -0.03
C VAL A 234 -9.15 -5.90 0.10
N ASP A 235 -8.79 -5.52 1.33
CA ASP A 235 -7.94 -4.35 1.56
C ASP A 235 -6.47 -4.72 1.30
N GLY A 236 -6.00 -4.40 0.11
CA GLY A 236 -4.63 -4.61 -0.34
C GLY A 236 -3.69 -3.43 -0.14
N ALA A 237 -4.08 -2.42 0.67
CA ALA A 237 -3.32 -1.18 0.84
C ALA A 237 -1.87 -1.41 1.31
N HIS A 238 -1.59 -2.46 2.05
CA HIS A 238 -0.25 -2.88 2.44
C HIS A 238 0.34 -4.01 1.58
N GLY A 239 -0.43 -4.56 0.63
CA GLY A 239 0.03 -5.64 -0.26
C GLY A 239 0.60 -5.12 -1.57
N PHE A 240 -0.10 -4.20 -2.24
CA PHE A 240 0.30 -3.69 -3.56
C PHE A 240 1.70 -3.06 -3.53
N MET A 241 2.57 -3.51 -4.43
CA MET A 241 3.98 -3.10 -4.51
C MET A 241 4.84 -3.35 -3.25
N HIS A 242 4.32 -4.09 -2.29
CA HIS A 242 5.05 -4.60 -1.12
C HIS A 242 5.48 -6.07 -1.32
N ILE A 243 4.53 -6.83 -1.83
CA ILE A 243 4.70 -8.25 -2.20
C ILE A 243 4.17 -8.47 -3.62
N PRO A 244 4.59 -9.54 -4.32
CA PRO A 244 3.91 -9.97 -5.54
C PRO A 244 2.43 -10.25 -5.26
N ILE A 245 1.55 -9.65 -6.06
CA ILE A 245 0.10 -9.88 -5.99
C ILE A 245 -0.46 -10.20 -7.36
N ASN A 246 -1.59 -10.89 -7.38
CA ASN A 246 -2.44 -11.05 -8.55
C ASN A 246 -3.88 -11.10 -8.07
N VAL A 247 -4.65 -10.04 -8.34
CA VAL A 247 -6.03 -9.91 -7.85
C VAL A 247 -6.97 -10.93 -8.51
N THR A 248 -6.66 -11.37 -9.74
CA THR A 248 -7.42 -12.41 -10.42
C THR A 248 -7.24 -13.76 -9.72
N GLU A 249 -6.01 -14.07 -9.27
CA GLU A 249 -5.76 -15.29 -8.49
C GLU A 249 -6.34 -15.23 -7.06
N TYR A 250 -6.54 -14.02 -6.52
CA TYR A 250 -7.22 -13.83 -5.23
C TYR A 250 -8.72 -14.05 -5.34
N ASP A 251 -9.27 -14.09 -6.56
CA ASP A 251 -10.70 -14.29 -6.83
C ASP A 251 -11.63 -13.40 -5.98
N CYS A 252 -11.19 -12.17 -5.68
CA CYS A 252 -11.99 -11.18 -4.97
C CYS A 252 -12.91 -10.41 -5.93
N ASP A 253 -13.99 -9.84 -5.41
CA ASP A 253 -14.88 -8.97 -6.19
C ASP A 253 -14.34 -7.53 -6.22
N TYR A 254 -13.63 -7.12 -5.15
CA TYR A 254 -13.05 -5.79 -4.99
C TYR A 254 -11.68 -5.87 -4.35
N PHE A 255 -10.73 -5.07 -4.86
CA PHE A 255 -9.40 -4.94 -4.24
C PHE A 255 -9.01 -3.46 -4.13
N ILE A 256 -8.54 -3.07 -2.95
CA ILE A 256 -8.22 -1.69 -2.60
C ILE A 256 -6.71 -1.49 -2.61
N GLY A 257 -6.21 -0.57 -3.43
CA GLY A 257 -4.79 -0.22 -3.51
C GLY A 257 -4.50 1.19 -2.98
N SER A 258 -3.42 1.32 -2.19
CA SER A 258 -2.92 2.61 -1.68
C SER A 258 -1.54 2.88 -2.25
N LEU A 259 -1.40 3.91 -3.12
CA LEU A 259 -0.20 4.08 -3.94
C LEU A 259 0.89 4.94 -3.29
N HIS A 260 0.55 5.74 -2.26
CA HIS A 260 1.53 6.51 -1.47
C HIS A 260 2.30 5.67 -0.44
N LYS A 261 1.97 4.36 -0.33
CA LYS A 261 2.71 3.40 0.51
C LYS A 261 3.84 2.78 -0.31
N TRP A 262 3.69 1.55 -0.73
CA TRP A 262 4.79 0.76 -1.32
C TRP A 262 5.10 1.10 -2.78
N LEU A 263 4.19 1.73 -3.54
CA LEU A 263 4.53 2.28 -4.86
C LEU A 263 5.35 3.58 -4.76
N MET A 264 5.28 4.30 -3.61
CA MET A 264 5.97 5.58 -3.38
C MET A 264 5.47 6.71 -4.28
N ALA A 265 4.22 6.61 -4.75
CA ALA A 265 3.52 7.71 -5.39
C ALA A 265 3.17 8.80 -4.36
N PRO A 266 2.87 10.03 -4.79
CA PRO A 266 2.45 11.08 -3.86
C PRO A 266 1.15 10.70 -3.13
N PRO A 267 0.91 11.24 -1.91
CA PRO A 267 -0.40 11.19 -1.26
C PRO A 267 -1.50 11.69 -2.19
N GLY A 268 -2.69 11.13 -2.08
CA GLY A 268 -3.80 11.43 -3.00
C GLY A 268 -3.84 10.50 -4.23
N ASN A 269 -3.19 9.34 -4.16
CA ASN A 269 -3.23 8.31 -5.20
C ASN A 269 -3.57 6.93 -4.63
N GLY A 270 -4.49 6.26 -5.28
CA GLY A 270 -4.94 4.92 -5.00
C GLY A 270 -5.62 4.29 -6.21
N PHE A 271 -6.06 3.07 -6.08
CA PHE A 271 -6.93 2.44 -7.06
C PHE A 271 -7.94 1.51 -6.40
N LEU A 272 -9.04 1.30 -7.11
CA LEU A 272 -10.03 0.28 -6.82
C LEU A 272 -10.09 -0.69 -8.00
N TYR A 273 -9.80 -1.95 -7.76
CA TYR A 273 -10.19 -3.04 -8.67
C TYR A 273 -11.63 -3.43 -8.37
N VAL A 274 -12.40 -3.58 -9.43
CA VAL A 274 -13.78 -4.09 -9.38
C VAL A 274 -13.91 -5.18 -10.42
N ARG A 275 -14.26 -6.39 -10.02
CA ARG A 275 -14.57 -7.47 -10.96
C ARG A 275 -15.61 -7.00 -11.98
N LYS A 276 -15.37 -7.26 -13.25
CA LYS A 276 -16.13 -6.70 -14.37
C LYS A 276 -17.66 -6.82 -14.20
N GLU A 277 -18.12 -8.00 -13.74
CA GLU A 277 -19.54 -8.28 -13.52
C GLU A 277 -20.16 -7.47 -12.38
N ARG A 278 -19.33 -6.92 -11.50
CA ARG A 278 -19.76 -6.10 -10.36
C ARG A 278 -19.85 -4.60 -10.70
N ILE A 279 -19.18 -4.14 -11.76
CA ILE A 279 -19.16 -2.71 -12.14
C ILE A 279 -20.58 -2.15 -12.30
N PRO A 280 -21.51 -2.77 -13.05
CA PRO A 280 -22.83 -2.17 -13.26
C PRO A 280 -23.67 -2.00 -12.00
N SER A 281 -23.48 -2.86 -10.99
CA SER A 281 -24.26 -2.88 -9.76
C SER A 281 -23.62 -2.10 -8.60
N LEU A 282 -22.36 -1.71 -8.70
CA LEU A 282 -21.68 -0.92 -7.67
C LEU A 282 -21.99 0.57 -7.84
N TRP A 283 -22.54 1.21 -6.81
CA TRP A 283 -22.82 2.63 -6.82
C TRP A 283 -21.55 3.48 -6.65
N PRO A 284 -21.32 4.52 -7.45
CA PRO A 284 -20.25 5.47 -7.20
C PRO A 284 -20.58 6.40 -6.01
N LEU A 285 -19.57 6.97 -5.37
CA LEU A 285 -19.76 7.97 -4.30
C LEU A 285 -20.28 9.31 -4.85
N THR A 286 -19.81 9.68 -6.04
CA THR A 286 -20.29 10.85 -6.79
C THR A 286 -21.08 10.33 -7.97
N PRO A 287 -22.31 10.80 -8.20
CA PRO A 287 -23.10 10.37 -9.36
C PRO A 287 -22.35 10.62 -10.66
N ALA A 288 -22.33 9.63 -11.54
CA ALA A 288 -21.75 9.69 -12.88
C ALA A 288 -22.89 9.61 -13.93
N GLY A 289 -22.58 9.93 -15.18
CA GLY A 289 -23.50 9.80 -16.29
C GLY A 289 -23.98 8.35 -16.47
N GLU A 290 -25.22 8.17 -16.94
CA GLU A 290 -25.82 6.84 -17.14
C GLU A 290 -25.07 6.01 -18.19
N ASP A 291 -24.44 6.66 -19.16
CA ASP A 291 -23.58 6.06 -20.18
C ASP A 291 -22.35 5.36 -19.57
N LEU A 292 -21.92 5.78 -18.39
CA LEU A 292 -20.81 5.16 -17.65
C LEU A 292 -21.24 4.01 -16.75
N LYS A 293 -22.50 3.59 -16.74
CA LYS A 293 -23.01 2.57 -15.81
C LYS A 293 -22.16 1.29 -15.76
N ALA A 294 -21.67 0.82 -16.89
CA ALA A 294 -20.83 -0.38 -17.01
C ALA A 294 -19.34 -0.05 -17.19
N ASP A 295 -18.95 1.21 -17.14
CA ASP A 295 -17.56 1.65 -17.27
C ASP A 295 -16.95 1.87 -15.88
N ILE A 296 -15.74 1.38 -15.68
CA ILE A 296 -14.97 1.55 -14.43
C ILE A 296 -14.70 3.03 -14.12
N ARG A 297 -14.68 3.89 -15.15
CA ARG A 297 -14.42 5.33 -15.03
C ARG A 297 -15.52 6.08 -14.32
N LYS A 298 -16.73 5.49 -14.16
CA LYS A 298 -17.79 6.10 -13.33
C LYS A 298 -17.33 6.39 -11.89
N PHE A 299 -16.35 5.63 -11.38
CA PHE A 299 -15.79 5.87 -10.05
C PHE A 299 -14.76 7.00 -10.00
N GLU A 300 -14.43 7.56 -11.17
CA GLU A 300 -13.49 8.66 -11.33
C GLU A 300 -14.16 9.98 -11.71
N ASP A 301 -15.46 9.95 -12.02
CA ASP A 301 -16.26 11.13 -12.35
C ASP A 301 -16.61 11.91 -11.07
N VAL A 302 -15.67 12.73 -10.63
CA VAL A 302 -15.75 13.49 -9.37
C VAL A 302 -15.63 15.00 -9.58
N GLY A 303 -15.82 15.47 -10.84
CA GLY A 303 -15.67 16.86 -11.21
C GLY A 303 -14.22 17.33 -11.33
N THR A 304 -14.01 18.65 -11.27
CA THR A 304 -12.72 19.28 -11.50
C THR A 304 -11.72 18.91 -10.39
N ARG A 305 -10.57 18.37 -10.79
CA ARG A 305 -9.46 18.02 -9.89
C ARG A 305 -8.12 18.19 -10.60
N THR A 306 -7.05 18.37 -9.83
CA THR A 306 -5.70 18.38 -10.40
C THR A 306 -5.32 17.01 -10.97
N GLN A 307 -4.81 17.01 -12.21
CA GLN A 307 -4.28 15.81 -12.85
C GLN A 307 -2.77 15.65 -12.59
N ALA A 308 -2.08 16.75 -12.26
CA ALA A 308 -0.64 16.76 -12.02
C ALA A 308 -0.19 15.71 -10.97
N ASN A 309 -0.98 15.57 -9.89
CA ASN A 309 -0.69 14.59 -8.83
C ASN A 309 -0.93 13.12 -9.27
N ARG A 310 -1.70 12.90 -10.32
CA ARG A 310 -2.09 11.56 -10.81
C ARG A 310 -1.11 11.03 -11.85
N VAL A 311 -0.73 11.86 -12.81
CA VAL A 311 0.15 11.42 -13.92
C VAL A 311 1.54 11.05 -13.43
N VAL A 312 2.02 11.63 -12.33
CA VAL A 312 3.33 11.29 -11.74
C VAL A 312 3.42 9.89 -11.14
N MET A 313 2.33 9.15 -11.12
CA MET A 313 2.38 7.71 -10.83
C MET A 313 3.22 6.95 -11.86
N ALA A 314 3.34 7.49 -13.08
CA ALA A 314 4.17 6.91 -14.13
C ALA A 314 5.64 6.81 -13.73
N GLU A 315 6.19 7.85 -13.09
CA GLU A 315 7.57 7.88 -12.59
C GLU A 315 7.76 6.87 -11.45
N ALA A 316 6.80 6.80 -10.53
CA ALA A 316 6.85 5.83 -9.44
C ALA A 316 6.78 4.38 -9.96
N LEU A 317 5.96 4.11 -10.97
CA LEU A 317 5.89 2.81 -11.64
C LEU A 317 7.22 2.48 -12.33
N THR A 318 7.80 3.41 -13.09
CA THR A 318 9.08 3.22 -13.78
C THR A 318 10.21 2.87 -12.82
N PHE A 319 10.28 3.54 -11.67
CA PHE A 319 11.24 3.21 -10.63
C PHE A 319 11.04 1.78 -10.10
N ASN A 320 9.81 1.40 -9.75
CA ASN A 320 9.52 0.09 -9.19
C ASN A 320 9.72 -1.04 -10.22
N GLU A 321 9.40 -0.81 -11.50
CA GLU A 321 9.66 -1.72 -12.60
C GLU A 321 11.16 -1.95 -12.83
N GLY A 322 11.97 -0.90 -12.68
CA GLY A 322 13.43 -0.99 -12.76
C GLY A 322 14.04 -1.91 -11.68
N ILE A 323 13.44 -1.95 -10.49
CA ILE A 323 13.85 -2.85 -9.41
C ILE A 323 13.26 -4.26 -9.62
N GLY A 324 11.97 -4.35 -9.89
CA GLY A 324 11.17 -5.58 -9.88
C GLY A 324 10.64 -5.92 -8.49
N ILE A 325 9.38 -6.39 -8.45
CA ILE A 325 8.67 -6.62 -7.19
C ILE A 325 9.29 -7.73 -6.35
N GLU A 326 9.82 -8.78 -6.94
CA GLU A 326 10.45 -9.90 -6.26
C GLU A 326 11.72 -9.45 -5.52
N ARG A 327 12.60 -8.67 -6.19
CA ARG A 327 13.82 -8.12 -5.57
C ARG A 327 13.49 -7.14 -4.46
N LYS A 328 12.49 -6.29 -4.68
CA LYS A 328 12.02 -5.34 -3.68
C LYS A 328 11.48 -6.05 -2.44
N SER A 329 10.61 -7.04 -2.60
CA SER A 329 10.06 -7.84 -1.50
C SER A 329 11.14 -8.59 -0.74
N ALA A 330 12.12 -9.17 -1.46
CA ALA A 330 13.26 -9.86 -0.86
C ALA A 330 14.10 -8.89 -0.02
N ARG A 331 14.39 -7.68 -0.53
CA ARG A 331 15.11 -6.64 0.25
C ARG A 331 14.34 -6.21 1.50
N LEU A 332 13.06 -5.98 1.37
CA LEU A 332 12.21 -5.59 2.49
C LEU A 332 12.20 -6.64 3.59
N ARG A 333 12.10 -7.92 3.24
CA ARG A 333 12.24 -9.03 4.20
C ARG A 333 13.64 -9.07 4.79
N TYR A 334 14.69 -8.96 3.98
CA TYR A 334 16.06 -8.93 4.44
C TYR A 334 16.32 -7.87 5.51
N LEU A 335 15.83 -6.64 5.30
CA LEU A 335 15.94 -5.56 6.28
C LEU A 335 15.15 -5.84 7.57
N LYS A 336 13.94 -6.40 7.44
CA LYS A 336 13.14 -6.83 8.60
C LYS A 336 13.85 -7.95 9.35
N ASP A 337 14.29 -8.99 8.67
CA ASP A 337 14.90 -10.17 9.30
C ASP A 337 16.22 -9.83 9.99
N ARG A 338 16.97 -8.83 9.47
CA ARG A 338 18.22 -8.39 10.09
C ARG A 338 18.03 -7.91 11.52
N TRP A 339 17.09 -7.03 11.79
CA TRP A 339 16.81 -6.59 13.15
C TRP A 339 16.02 -7.63 13.96
N ALA A 340 15.08 -8.32 13.32
CA ALA A 340 14.24 -9.31 13.99
C ALA A 340 15.07 -10.48 14.51
N ASN A 341 16.02 -11.01 13.73
CA ASN A 341 16.90 -12.09 14.14
C ASN A 341 17.77 -11.74 15.34
N ARG A 342 18.15 -10.47 15.49
CA ARG A 342 18.89 -10.00 16.67
C ARG A 342 17.98 -9.93 17.89
N LEU A 343 16.82 -9.30 17.77
CA LEU A 343 15.93 -9.05 18.91
C LEU A 343 15.19 -10.31 19.40
N LYS A 344 14.95 -11.31 18.54
CA LYS A 344 14.27 -12.55 18.93
C LYS A 344 15.02 -13.38 19.98
N THR A 345 16.31 -13.11 20.18
CA THR A 345 17.11 -13.79 21.20
C THR A 345 16.89 -13.20 22.59
N ASN A 346 16.27 -12.03 22.71
CA ASN A 346 16.00 -11.38 23.98
C ASN A 346 14.69 -11.93 24.57
N PRO A 347 14.72 -12.55 25.78
CA PRO A 347 13.55 -13.19 26.39
C PRO A 347 12.42 -12.22 26.74
N ARG A 348 12.69 -10.91 26.78
CA ARG A 348 11.67 -9.88 27.02
C ARG A 348 10.92 -9.48 25.74
N VAL A 349 11.41 -9.87 24.56
CA VAL A 349 10.84 -9.50 23.28
C VAL A 349 9.90 -10.59 22.79
N THR A 350 8.65 -10.23 22.55
CA THR A 350 7.64 -11.10 21.95
C THR A 350 7.24 -10.55 20.58
N PHE A 351 7.36 -11.35 19.53
CA PHE A 351 6.89 -10.97 18.21
C PHE A 351 5.38 -11.15 18.09
N LEU A 352 4.71 -10.08 17.71
CA LEU A 352 3.28 -10.05 17.37
C LEU A 352 3.05 -10.23 15.86
N THR A 353 4.10 -10.55 15.13
CA THR A 353 4.10 -10.84 13.69
C THR A 353 4.74 -12.19 13.48
N SER A 354 4.15 -13.02 12.66
CA SER A 354 4.80 -14.25 12.18
C SER A 354 6.09 -13.91 11.44
N LEU A 355 7.17 -14.58 11.74
CA LEU A 355 8.45 -14.42 11.03
C LEU A 355 8.55 -15.33 9.80
N ASP A 356 7.51 -16.14 9.53
CA ASP A 356 7.43 -16.91 8.29
C ASP A 356 7.30 -15.94 7.10
N PRO A 357 8.19 -16.05 6.08
CA PRO A 357 8.12 -15.22 4.89
C PRO A 357 6.84 -15.41 4.05
N ALA A 358 6.10 -16.51 4.25
CA ALA A 358 4.79 -16.71 3.65
C ALA A 358 3.67 -15.90 4.33
N GLU A 359 3.88 -15.45 5.57
CA GLU A 359 2.88 -14.78 6.40
C GLU A 359 3.19 -13.31 6.68
N SER A 360 4.39 -12.81 6.34
CA SER A 360 4.79 -11.42 6.58
C SER A 360 5.83 -10.92 5.57
N CYS A 361 6.07 -9.61 5.55
CA CYS A 361 7.14 -9.01 4.75
C CYS A 361 7.87 -7.93 5.57
N ALA A 362 7.85 -6.65 5.18
CA ALA A 362 8.62 -5.59 5.85
C ALA A 362 8.06 -5.18 7.22
N ILE A 363 6.74 -5.26 7.41
CA ILE A 363 6.08 -4.80 8.63
C ILE A 363 6.22 -5.89 9.70
N ALA A 364 6.75 -5.54 10.86
CA ALA A 364 6.70 -6.40 12.03
C ALA A 364 6.46 -5.59 13.30
N THR A 365 5.75 -6.20 14.26
CA THR A 365 5.42 -5.60 15.55
C THR A 365 5.94 -6.49 16.68
N ILE A 366 6.57 -5.87 17.65
CA ILE A 366 7.08 -6.53 18.86
C ILE A 366 6.49 -5.90 20.11
N ASN A 367 6.23 -6.72 21.12
CA ASN A 367 6.00 -6.28 22.49
C ASN A 367 7.29 -6.49 23.30
N ILE A 368 7.49 -5.67 24.33
CA ILE A 368 8.63 -5.76 25.22
C ILE A 368 8.11 -5.81 26.66
N ALA A 369 8.31 -6.94 27.32
CA ALA A 369 7.80 -7.15 28.66
C ALA A 369 8.40 -6.18 29.68
N GLY A 370 7.54 -5.61 30.55
CA GLY A 370 7.93 -4.71 31.62
C GLY A 370 8.42 -3.33 31.16
N VAL A 371 7.94 -2.85 30.01
CA VAL A 371 8.31 -1.54 29.45
C VAL A 371 7.08 -0.65 29.29
N ASP A 372 7.24 0.61 29.68
CA ASP A 372 6.31 1.68 29.28
C ASP A 372 6.57 2.03 27.81
N MET A 373 5.73 1.51 26.92
CA MET A 373 5.92 1.63 25.47
C MET A 373 5.90 3.11 25.00
N PRO A 374 4.96 3.97 25.42
CA PRO A 374 4.99 5.40 25.09
C PRO A 374 6.29 6.08 25.50
N LYS A 375 6.76 5.84 26.74
CA LYS A 375 8.00 6.42 27.26
C LYS A 375 9.22 5.94 26.45
N MET A 376 9.27 4.65 26.13
CA MET A 376 10.35 4.10 25.30
C MET A 376 10.33 4.67 23.89
N ALA A 377 9.15 4.90 23.27
CA ALA A 377 9.04 5.55 21.96
C ALA A 377 9.60 6.98 21.99
N ALA A 378 9.31 7.74 23.04
CA ALA A 378 9.88 9.08 23.25
C ALA A 378 11.41 9.02 23.41
N THR A 379 11.92 8.11 24.25
CA THR A 379 13.37 7.91 24.41
C THR A 379 14.05 7.56 23.07
N LEU A 380 13.48 6.63 22.28
CA LEU A 380 14.02 6.28 20.97
C LEU A 380 14.09 7.49 20.03
N HIS A 381 13.07 8.33 20.05
CA HIS A 381 13.04 9.54 19.23
C HIS A 381 14.01 10.60 19.73
N ASP A 382 13.92 10.99 21.01
CA ASP A 382 14.56 12.19 21.55
C ASP A 382 16.07 11.97 21.80
N GLU A 383 16.47 10.77 22.23
CA GLU A 383 17.87 10.47 22.54
C GLU A 383 18.62 9.81 21.38
N TYR A 384 17.92 9.07 20.49
CA TYR A 384 18.57 8.25 19.46
C TYR A 384 18.14 8.61 18.02
N GLY A 385 17.19 9.55 17.84
CA GLY A 385 16.70 9.93 16.53
C GLY A 385 15.95 8.82 15.78
N ILE A 386 15.34 7.87 16.51
CA ILE A 386 14.66 6.71 15.92
C ILE A 386 13.15 6.85 16.05
N VAL A 387 12.44 6.81 14.94
CA VAL A 387 10.97 6.84 14.89
C VAL A 387 10.40 5.45 14.69
N VAL A 388 9.66 4.95 15.67
CA VAL A 388 8.84 3.74 15.60
C VAL A 388 7.38 4.09 15.85
N THR A 389 6.45 3.21 15.49
CA THR A 389 5.03 3.43 15.78
C THR A 389 4.59 2.61 16.98
N HIS A 390 4.18 3.29 18.04
CA HIS A 390 3.48 2.64 19.14
C HIS A 390 2.07 2.25 18.68
N MET A 391 1.78 0.95 18.73
CA MET A 391 0.49 0.36 18.37
C MET A 391 -0.19 -0.13 19.63
N LYS A 392 -1.42 0.34 19.87
CA LYS A 392 -2.24 -0.10 21.01
C LYS A 392 -3.60 -0.57 20.52
N HIS A 393 -3.84 -1.85 20.68
CA HIS A 393 -5.10 -2.53 20.42
C HIS A 393 -5.70 -3.02 21.74
N GLU A 394 -6.98 -3.34 21.79
CA GLU A 394 -7.64 -3.85 23.01
C GLU A 394 -6.97 -5.12 23.59
N ARG A 395 -6.32 -5.93 22.74
CA ARG A 395 -5.73 -7.23 23.11
C ARG A 395 -4.23 -7.32 23.04
N PHE A 396 -3.56 -6.30 22.51
CA PHE A 396 -2.09 -6.27 22.44
C PHE A 396 -1.58 -4.85 22.33
N GLU A 397 -0.32 -4.70 22.66
CA GLU A 397 0.42 -3.44 22.54
C GLU A 397 1.84 -3.74 22.07
N GLY A 398 2.42 -2.86 21.24
CA GLY A 398 3.74 -3.09 20.70
C GLY A 398 4.31 -1.96 19.85
N PHE A 399 5.56 -2.08 19.44
CA PHE A 399 6.19 -1.24 18.44
C PHE A 399 6.07 -1.88 17.07
N ARG A 400 5.40 -1.21 16.15
CA ARG A 400 5.44 -1.54 14.74
C ARG A 400 6.68 -0.92 14.11
N ILE A 401 7.53 -1.78 13.56
CA ILE A 401 8.81 -1.44 12.95
C ILE A 401 8.71 -1.77 11.45
N VAL A 402 8.93 -0.77 10.62
CA VAL A 402 8.72 -0.87 9.17
C VAL A 402 9.90 -0.25 8.43
N PRO A 403 10.94 -1.04 8.11
CA PRO A 403 12.01 -0.59 7.22
C PRO A 403 11.51 -0.39 5.79
N ASN A 404 12.30 0.36 4.98
CA ASN A 404 12.07 0.49 3.55
C ASN A 404 13.39 0.43 2.76
N ILE A 405 13.31 0.26 1.44
CA ILE A 405 14.45 0.04 0.54
C ILE A 405 15.45 1.21 0.47
N HIS A 406 15.04 2.41 0.89
CA HIS A 406 15.96 3.56 1.00
C HIS A 406 16.85 3.51 2.23
N MET A 407 16.58 2.60 3.17
CA MET A 407 17.37 2.45 4.39
C MET A 407 18.63 1.61 4.14
N THR A 408 19.68 2.00 4.83
CA THR A 408 20.96 1.29 4.85
C THR A 408 20.97 0.18 5.91
N ILE A 409 21.84 -0.81 5.75
CA ILE A 409 22.02 -1.82 6.79
C ILE A 409 22.59 -1.22 8.08
N GLN A 410 23.40 -0.15 7.96
CA GLN A 410 23.96 0.56 9.12
C GLN A 410 22.86 1.19 9.98
N GLU A 411 21.82 1.79 9.36
CA GLU A 411 20.67 2.31 10.09
C GLU A 411 19.89 1.20 10.81
N ILE A 412 19.73 0.03 10.18
CA ILE A 412 19.06 -1.14 10.77
C ILE A 412 19.89 -1.72 11.93
N ASP A 413 21.22 -1.80 11.77
CA ASP A 413 22.12 -2.29 12.82
C ASP A 413 22.19 -1.34 14.01
N TYR A 414 22.22 -0.02 13.74
CA TYR A 414 22.17 0.99 14.79
C TYR A 414 20.85 0.88 15.58
N PHE A 415 19.71 0.82 14.89
CA PHE A 415 18.40 0.60 15.52
C PHE A 415 18.42 -0.64 16.44
N SER A 416 18.90 -1.77 15.94
CA SER A 416 18.94 -3.03 16.71
C SER A 416 19.84 -2.89 17.96
N GLY A 417 20.99 -2.21 17.83
CA GLY A 417 21.91 -1.98 18.95
C GLY A 417 21.35 -1.04 20.02
N VAL A 418 20.63 0.00 19.57
CA VAL A 418 19.90 0.90 20.48
C VAL A 418 18.80 0.14 21.21
N MET A 419 18.02 -0.70 20.52
CA MET A 419 16.97 -1.50 21.14
C MET A 419 17.54 -2.42 22.26
N ASP A 420 18.64 -3.12 22.01
CA ASP A 420 19.31 -3.94 23.05
C ASP A 420 19.68 -3.10 24.26
N THR A 421 20.16 -1.88 24.04
CA THR A 421 20.59 -0.97 25.12
C THR A 421 19.40 -0.45 25.93
N VAL A 422 18.34 0.02 25.24
CA VAL A 422 17.15 0.59 25.91
C VAL A 422 16.38 -0.49 26.66
N ILE A 423 16.22 -1.69 26.08
CA ILE A 423 15.59 -2.83 26.76
C ILE A 423 16.35 -3.21 28.03
N ARG A 424 17.66 -3.23 27.98
CA ARG A 424 18.50 -3.54 29.16
C ARG A 424 18.36 -2.47 30.25
N LYS A 425 18.43 -1.18 29.90
CA LYS A 425 18.26 -0.06 30.84
C LYS A 425 16.87 -0.02 31.47
N SER A 426 15.83 -0.47 30.77
CA SER A 426 14.47 -0.52 31.32
C SER A 426 14.22 -1.68 32.28
N ALA A 427 15.21 -2.51 32.56
CA ALA A 427 15.14 -3.59 33.52
C ALA A 427 15.65 -3.18 34.94
N THR A 428 16.25 -1.99 35.02
CA THR A 428 16.70 -1.35 36.28
C THR A 428 15.71 -0.27 36.67
#